data_b0e6aaefc3b3b4f63c0279bc1718f6b6
#
_entry.id   b0e6aaefc3b3b4f63c0279bc1718f6b6
#
_cell.length_a   1.000
_cell.length_b   1.000
_cell.length_c   1.000
_cell.angle_alpha   90.00
_cell.angle_beta   90.00
_cell.angle_gamma   90.00
#
_symmetry.space_group_name_H-M   'P 1'
#
loop_
_entity.id
_entity.type
_entity.pdbx_description
1 polymer ?
#
loop_
_entity_poly.entity_id
_entity_poly.type
_entity_poly.pdbx_seq_one_letter_code
_entity_poly.pdbx_strand_id
1 'polypeptide(L)'
;TAAAFSGNNADYTVEFEPHATALEQDQKGYVVASLGVDSGYVPYTAYCAKKSFLSEHPDLVQSFTNAIQKGLSYVSSHSAEEIASVISPQFPETDTKTIAAIVSRYKEQDTWKKDTVFEEESFDLLQNILEEAGALNMRVPYHDLVTTEFSRRAAGSQ
;
A
#
# COMPACT_ATOMS: atom_id res chain seq x y z
N THR A 1 -19.60 6.20 -5.81
CA THR A 1 -18.27 6.63 -5.36
C THR A 1 -18.03 8.07 -5.82
N ALA A 2 -16.84 8.48 -6.31
CA ALA A 2 -16.49 9.85 -6.68
C ALA A 2 -17.56 10.56 -7.54
N ALA A 3 -18.16 9.88 -8.50
CA ALA A 3 -19.22 10.46 -9.35
C ALA A 3 -20.50 10.78 -8.56
N ALA A 4 -20.91 9.92 -7.64
CA ALA A 4 -22.08 10.15 -6.78
C ALA A 4 -21.82 11.32 -5.81
N PHE A 5 -20.63 11.37 -5.23
CA PHE A 5 -20.18 12.46 -4.35
C PHE A 5 -20.13 13.80 -5.12
N SER A 6 -19.48 13.83 -6.30
CA SER A 6 -19.39 15.03 -7.14
C SER A 6 -20.77 15.52 -7.64
N GLY A 7 -21.74 14.62 -7.75
CA GLY A 7 -23.13 14.90 -8.11
C GLY A 7 -24.02 15.31 -6.93
N ASN A 8 -23.46 15.55 -5.73
CA ASN A 8 -24.18 15.88 -4.49
C ASN A 8 -25.22 14.80 -4.07
N ASN A 9 -24.95 13.53 -4.43
CA ASN A 9 -25.80 12.41 -4.02
C ASN A 9 -25.28 11.68 -2.78
N ALA A 10 -24.18 12.15 -2.19
CA ALA A 10 -23.59 11.63 -0.96
C ALA A 10 -22.79 12.72 -0.27
N ASP A 11 -22.82 12.76 1.07
CA ASP A 11 -22.06 13.70 1.89
C ASP A 11 -20.60 13.27 2.05
N TYR A 12 -20.32 11.96 1.94
CA TYR A 12 -18.98 11.37 2.06
C TYR A 12 -18.74 10.34 0.98
N THR A 13 -17.49 10.17 0.60
CA THR A 13 -17.01 9.09 -0.27
C THR A 13 -15.70 8.52 0.27
N VAL A 14 -15.42 7.26 -0.01
CA VAL A 14 -14.12 6.62 0.25
C VAL A 14 -13.41 6.47 -1.09
N GLU A 15 -12.28 7.13 -1.21
CA GLU A 15 -11.51 7.16 -2.43
C GLU A 15 -10.03 6.83 -2.18
N PHE A 16 -9.40 6.24 -3.19
CA PHE A 16 -7.95 6.06 -3.24
C PHE A 16 -7.32 7.18 -4.06
N GLU A 17 -6.01 7.34 -3.91
CA GLU A 17 -5.26 8.20 -4.82
C GLU A 17 -5.17 7.57 -6.23
N PRO A 18 -5.21 8.35 -7.30
CA PRO A 18 -5.19 9.82 -7.35
C PRO A 18 -6.55 10.52 -7.21
N HIS A 19 -7.65 9.78 -7.06
CA HIS A 19 -9.01 10.35 -7.08
C HIS A 19 -9.27 11.28 -5.91
N ALA A 20 -8.76 10.98 -4.71
CA ALA A 20 -8.92 11.86 -3.54
C ALA A 20 -8.28 13.23 -3.81
N THR A 21 -7.04 13.26 -4.28
CA THR A 21 -6.35 14.51 -4.65
C THR A 21 -7.06 15.25 -5.79
N ALA A 22 -7.59 14.54 -6.79
CA ALA A 22 -8.33 15.16 -7.88
C ALA A 22 -9.61 15.87 -7.38
N LEU A 23 -10.37 15.26 -6.48
CA LEU A 23 -11.56 15.86 -5.88
C LEU A 23 -11.23 17.14 -5.10
N GLU A 24 -10.09 17.19 -4.41
CA GLU A 24 -9.63 18.39 -3.72
C GLU A 24 -9.20 19.49 -4.70
N GLN A 25 -8.44 19.15 -5.74
CA GLN A 25 -8.00 20.10 -6.78
C GLN A 25 -9.18 20.69 -7.54
N ASP A 26 -10.22 19.90 -7.79
CA ASP A 26 -11.47 20.34 -8.44
C ASP A 26 -12.42 21.08 -7.47
N GLN A 27 -12.00 21.27 -6.22
CA GLN A 27 -12.81 21.92 -5.17
C GLN A 27 -14.18 21.24 -4.96
N LYS A 28 -14.24 19.93 -5.15
CA LYS A 28 -15.46 19.11 -4.95
C LYS A 28 -15.58 18.57 -3.54
N GLY A 29 -14.48 18.49 -2.81
CA GLY A 29 -14.45 17.98 -1.45
C GLY A 29 -13.09 18.14 -0.79
N TYR A 30 -12.96 17.62 0.42
CA TYR A 30 -11.73 17.63 1.21
C TYR A 30 -11.49 16.26 1.83
N VAL A 31 -10.25 15.85 1.94
CA VAL A 31 -9.88 14.67 2.72
C VAL A 31 -10.03 15.01 4.20
N VAL A 32 -10.92 14.31 4.90
CA VAL A 32 -11.24 14.57 6.32
C VAL A 32 -10.73 13.49 7.26
N ALA A 33 -10.44 12.28 6.73
CA ALA A 33 -9.89 11.17 7.49
C ALA A 33 -9.15 10.20 6.58
N SER A 34 -8.24 9.42 7.16
CA SER A 34 -7.56 8.30 6.50
C SER A 34 -7.94 7.00 7.20
N LEU A 35 -8.64 6.13 6.49
CA LEU A 35 -8.96 4.81 7.03
C LEU A 35 -7.71 4.00 7.37
N GLY A 36 -6.63 4.18 6.61
CA GLY A 36 -5.35 3.51 6.87
C GLY A 36 -4.70 3.96 8.18
N VAL A 37 -4.79 5.25 8.53
CA VAL A 37 -4.29 5.77 9.82
C VAL A 37 -5.14 5.27 10.97
N ASP A 38 -6.47 5.31 10.83
CA ASP A 38 -7.41 5.01 11.90
C ASP A 38 -7.53 3.49 12.15
N SER A 39 -7.32 2.64 11.15
CA SER A 39 -7.39 1.18 11.28
C SER A 39 -6.10 0.53 11.83
N GLY A 40 -5.01 1.26 11.91
CA GLY A 40 -3.70 0.71 12.27
C GLY A 40 -3.00 0.03 11.07
N TYR A 41 -1.93 -0.72 11.35
CA TYR A 41 -1.13 -1.36 10.30
C TYR A 41 -1.83 -2.60 9.72
N VAL A 42 -2.83 -2.35 8.88
CA VAL A 42 -3.58 -3.38 8.16
C VAL A 42 -3.00 -3.53 6.75
N PRO A 43 -2.66 -4.75 6.29
CA PRO A 43 -2.22 -4.96 4.93
C PRO A 43 -3.40 -4.75 3.96
N TYR A 44 -3.18 -3.91 2.92
CA TYR A 44 -4.17 -3.72 1.87
C TYR A 44 -3.88 -4.64 0.67
N THR A 45 -2.63 -4.68 0.22
CA THR A 45 -2.19 -5.55 -0.87
C THR A 45 -0.96 -6.33 -0.47
N ALA A 46 -0.81 -7.53 -1.05
CA ALA A 46 0.36 -8.36 -0.85
C ALA A 46 0.76 -9.04 -2.17
N TYR A 47 2.05 -9.26 -2.36
CA TYR A 47 2.53 -10.10 -3.44
C TYR A 47 2.31 -11.57 -3.09
N CYS A 48 1.67 -12.30 -3.99
CA CYS A 48 1.34 -13.71 -3.80
C CYS A 48 1.95 -14.56 -4.92
N ALA A 49 2.38 -15.76 -4.57
CA ALA A 49 2.86 -16.76 -5.51
C ALA A 49 2.43 -18.16 -5.08
N LYS A 50 2.38 -19.10 -6.01
CA LYS A 50 2.17 -20.51 -5.68
C LYS A 50 3.37 -21.05 -4.90
N LYS A 51 3.14 -21.95 -3.93
CA LYS A 51 4.22 -22.59 -3.17
C LYS A 51 5.22 -23.32 -4.09
N SER A 52 4.74 -23.95 -5.15
CA SER A 52 5.61 -24.58 -6.16
C SER A 52 6.52 -23.56 -6.86
N PHE A 53 6.00 -22.38 -7.22
CA PHE A 53 6.80 -21.31 -7.83
C PHE A 53 7.92 -20.82 -6.91
N LEU A 54 7.63 -20.69 -5.61
CA LEU A 54 8.63 -20.27 -4.61
C LEU A 54 9.78 -21.30 -4.51
N SER A 55 9.45 -22.60 -4.58
CA SER A 55 10.45 -23.68 -4.51
C SER A 55 11.23 -23.88 -5.81
N GLU A 56 10.60 -23.66 -6.95
CA GLU A 56 11.22 -23.85 -8.27
C GLU A 56 12.08 -22.65 -8.70
N HIS A 57 11.74 -21.43 -8.19
CA HIS A 57 12.39 -20.19 -8.62
C HIS A 57 12.84 -19.30 -7.44
N PRO A 58 13.53 -19.83 -6.41
CA PRO A 58 13.85 -19.09 -5.21
C PRO A 58 14.73 -17.85 -5.49
N ASP A 59 15.67 -17.93 -6.43
CA ASP A 59 16.56 -16.82 -6.78
C ASP A 59 15.81 -15.69 -7.46
N LEU A 60 14.82 -16.00 -8.30
CA LEU A 60 13.96 -15.00 -8.92
C LEU A 60 13.11 -14.27 -7.88
N VAL A 61 12.51 -15.03 -6.95
CA VAL A 61 11.70 -14.46 -5.86
C VAL A 61 12.56 -13.58 -4.95
N GLN A 62 13.79 -14.03 -4.62
CA GLN A 62 14.72 -13.22 -3.83
C GLN A 62 15.09 -11.93 -4.56
N SER A 63 15.41 -12.00 -5.85
CA SER A 63 15.76 -10.84 -6.65
C SER A 63 14.60 -9.83 -6.73
N PHE A 64 13.38 -10.32 -6.92
CA PHE A 64 12.18 -9.50 -6.89
C PHE A 64 11.99 -8.82 -5.52
N THR A 65 12.11 -9.59 -4.44
CA THR A 65 11.96 -9.06 -3.07
C THR A 65 13.04 -8.02 -2.75
N ASN A 66 14.28 -8.25 -3.18
CA ASN A 66 15.36 -7.27 -3.04
C ASN A 66 15.07 -5.97 -3.81
N ALA A 67 14.47 -6.06 -5.00
CA ALA A 67 14.10 -4.89 -5.77
C ALA A 67 13.00 -4.07 -5.07
N ILE A 68 11.98 -4.72 -4.51
CA ILE A 68 10.95 -4.06 -3.71
C ILE A 68 11.56 -3.41 -2.46
N GLN A 69 12.44 -4.12 -1.73
CA GLN A 69 13.15 -3.57 -0.57
C GLN A 69 13.95 -2.32 -0.92
N LYS A 70 14.66 -2.35 -2.06
CA LYS A 70 15.39 -1.18 -2.55
C LYS A 70 14.45 0.00 -2.85
N GLY A 71 13.27 -0.28 -3.43
CA GLY A 71 12.24 0.73 -3.66
C GLY A 71 11.72 1.35 -2.36
N LEU A 72 11.43 0.54 -1.34
CA LEU A 72 11.01 1.03 -0.02
C LEU A 72 12.10 1.89 0.65
N SER A 73 13.37 1.47 0.57
CA SER A 73 14.50 2.25 1.08
C SER A 73 14.64 3.60 0.35
N TYR A 74 14.42 3.62 -0.96
CA TYR A 74 14.41 4.86 -1.75
C TYR A 74 13.28 5.80 -1.28
N VAL A 75 12.05 5.29 -1.17
CA VAL A 75 10.89 6.07 -0.72
C VAL A 75 11.11 6.65 0.67
N SER A 76 11.72 5.89 1.59
CA SER A 76 11.96 6.36 2.94
C SER A 76 12.99 7.49 3.03
N SER A 77 13.98 7.50 2.11
CA SER A 77 15.16 8.40 2.17
C SER A 77 15.07 9.62 1.26
N HIS A 78 14.09 9.71 0.34
CA HIS A 78 13.97 10.79 -0.63
C HIS A 78 12.73 11.66 -0.40
N SER A 79 12.77 12.89 -0.91
CA SER A 79 11.63 13.82 -0.88
C SER A 79 10.50 13.35 -1.80
N ALA A 80 9.31 13.91 -1.59
CA ALA A 80 8.16 13.61 -2.43
C ALA A 80 8.39 14.03 -3.89
N GLU A 81 9.10 15.14 -4.13
CA GLU A 81 9.44 15.64 -5.45
C GLU A 81 10.44 14.74 -6.18
N GLU A 82 11.45 14.24 -5.46
CA GLU A 82 12.43 13.31 -6.02
C GLU A 82 11.76 11.99 -6.41
N ILE A 83 10.91 11.45 -5.53
CA ILE A 83 10.13 10.24 -5.81
C ILE A 83 9.21 10.47 -7.01
N ALA A 84 8.44 11.56 -7.02
CA ALA A 84 7.54 11.90 -8.13
C ALA A 84 8.29 12.00 -9.47
N SER A 85 9.46 12.60 -9.47
CA SER A 85 10.30 12.71 -10.68
C SER A 85 10.69 11.34 -11.24
N VAL A 86 11.02 10.37 -10.37
CA VAL A 86 11.41 9.02 -10.77
C VAL A 86 10.22 8.21 -11.29
N ILE A 87 9.05 8.31 -10.65
CA ILE A 87 7.90 7.46 -10.98
C ILE A 87 6.97 8.08 -12.04
N SER A 88 7.05 9.38 -12.32
CA SER A 88 6.16 10.08 -13.27
C SER A 88 6.04 9.42 -14.64
N PRO A 89 7.08 8.77 -15.23
CA PRO A 89 6.92 8.07 -16.51
C PRO A 89 5.93 6.89 -16.47
N GLN A 90 5.62 6.38 -15.27
CA GLN A 90 4.64 5.29 -15.07
C GLN A 90 3.20 5.81 -14.93
N PHE A 91 3.03 7.14 -14.80
CA PHE A 91 1.75 7.81 -14.61
C PHE A 91 1.55 8.93 -15.63
N PRO A 92 1.49 8.62 -16.94
CA PRO A 92 1.47 9.62 -18.00
C PRO A 92 0.25 10.55 -17.95
N GLU A 93 -0.84 10.10 -17.32
CA GLU A 93 -2.08 10.88 -17.18
C GLU A 93 -2.07 11.85 -15.98
N THR A 94 -1.02 11.84 -15.14
CA THR A 94 -0.94 12.63 -13.91
C THR A 94 0.32 13.49 -13.94
N ASP A 95 0.19 14.79 -13.75
CA ASP A 95 1.35 15.68 -13.71
C ASP A 95 2.22 15.42 -12.46
N THR A 96 3.52 15.72 -12.60
CA THR A 96 4.51 15.42 -11.57
C THR A 96 4.23 16.15 -10.25
N LYS A 97 3.61 17.33 -10.27
CA LYS A 97 3.27 18.08 -9.07
C LYS A 97 2.15 17.39 -8.30
N THR A 98 1.14 16.88 -9.00
CA THR A 98 0.07 16.08 -8.41
C THR A 98 0.62 14.78 -7.83
N ILE A 99 1.53 14.09 -8.54
CA ILE A 99 2.21 12.89 -8.01
C ILE A 99 2.97 13.23 -6.72
N ALA A 100 3.70 14.35 -6.67
CA ALA A 100 4.42 14.77 -5.46
C ALA A 100 3.48 15.03 -4.28
N ALA A 101 2.32 15.66 -4.51
CA ALA A 101 1.32 15.87 -3.47
C ALA A 101 0.76 14.53 -2.92
N ILE A 102 0.49 13.56 -3.79
CA ILE A 102 0.04 12.21 -3.41
C ILE A 102 1.12 11.50 -2.58
N VAL A 103 2.38 11.56 -3.04
CA VAL A 103 3.52 10.95 -2.32
C VAL A 103 3.71 11.59 -0.95
N SER A 104 3.60 12.92 -0.83
CA SER A 104 3.67 13.64 0.46
C SER A 104 2.60 13.13 1.42
N ARG A 105 1.34 13.06 0.96
CA ARG A 105 0.22 12.55 1.75
C ARG A 105 0.46 11.11 2.24
N TYR A 106 0.90 10.23 1.37
CA TYR A 106 1.19 8.84 1.74
C TYR A 106 2.36 8.70 2.72
N LYS A 107 3.38 9.57 2.61
CA LYS A 107 4.47 9.64 3.60
C LYS A 107 3.97 10.13 4.95
N GLU A 108 3.13 11.15 4.99
CA GLU A 108 2.52 11.69 6.22
C GLU A 108 1.61 10.68 6.92
N GLN A 109 0.95 9.82 6.15
CA GLN A 109 0.08 8.74 6.65
C GLN A 109 0.85 7.45 7.00
N ASP A 110 2.18 7.42 6.88
CA ASP A 110 3.02 6.23 7.08
C ASP A 110 2.53 5.01 6.28
N THR A 111 2.09 5.26 5.03
CA THR A 111 1.47 4.22 4.18
C THR A 111 2.45 3.15 3.74
N TRP A 112 3.71 3.51 3.52
CA TRP A 112 4.73 2.57 3.05
C TRP A 112 5.57 2.03 4.19
N LYS A 113 5.64 0.71 4.26
CA LYS A 113 6.52 0.01 5.21
C LYS A 113 7.99 0.34 4.95
N LYS A 114 8.81 0.20 5.98
CA LYS A 114 10.28 0.35 5.90
C LYS A 114 10.95 -0.84 5.22
N ASP A 115 10.33 -2.01 5.34
CA ASP A 115 10.85 -3.27 4.81
C ASP A 115 9.72 -4.14 4.23
N THR A 116 10.13 -5.25 3.60
CA THR A 116 9.24 -6.19 2.94
C THR A 116 8.71 -7.30 3.87
N VAL A 117 8.97 -7.24 5.16
CA VAL A 117 8.49 -8.25 6.11
C VAL A 117 7.01 -8.05 6.39
N PHE A 118 6.21 -9.07 6.13
CA PHE A 118 4.79 -9.04 6.46
C PHE A 118 4.59 -9.58 7.88
N GLU A 119 4.28 -8.70 8.81
CA GLU A 119 4.17 -9.04 10.24
C GLU A 119 2.89 -9.84 10.54
N GLU A 120 3.01 -10.81 11.46
CA GLU A 120 1.89 -11.64 11.90
C GLU A 120 0.79 -10.82 12.58
N GLU A 121 1.18 -9.82 13.37
CA GLU A 121 0.25 -8.90 14.03
C GLU A 121 -0.65 -8.14 13.03
N SER A 122 -0.09 -7.71 11.90
CA SER A 122 -0.85 -7.04 10.84
C SER A 122 -1.81 -8.00 10.14
N PHE A 123 -1.41 -9.25 9.96
CA PHE A 123 -2.26 -10.30 9.41
C PHE A 123 -3.43 -10.63 10.35
N ASP A 124 -3.16 -10.73 11.65
CA ASP A 124 -4.18 -10.98 12.65
C ASP A 124 -5.17 -9.82 12.77
N LEU A 125 -4.68 -8.58 12.71
CA LEU A 125 -5.55 -7.39 12.70
C LEU A 125 -6.50 -7.40 11.50
N LEU A 126 -6.01 -7.75 10.32
CA LEU A 126 -6.87 -7.91 9.13
C LEU A 126 -7.95 -8.97 9.36
N GLN A 127 -7.59 -10.13 9.91
CA GLN A 127 -8.56 -11.18 10.18
C GLN A 127 -9.59 -10.76 11.24
N ASN A 128 -9.19 -10.01 12.26
CA ASN A 128 -10.11 -9.45 13.25
C ASN A 128 -11.16 -8.56 12.59
N ILE A 129 -10.72 -7.62 11.75
CA ILE A 129 -11.62 -6.70 11.02
C ILE A 129 -12.58 -7.46 10.12
N LEU A 130 -12.08 -8.45 9.37
CA LEU A 130 -12.91 -9.27 8.48
C LEU A 130 -13.91 -10.15 9.23
N GLU A 131 -13.54 -10.68 10.39
CA GLU A 131 -14.40 -11.49 11.26
C GLU A 131 -15.50 -10.63 11.86
N GLU A 132 -15.18 -9.46 12.42
CA GLU A 132 -16.14 -8.49 12.94
C GLU A 132 -17.13 -7.99 11.87
N ALA A 133 -16.64 -7.82 10.64
CA ALA A 133 -17.48 -7.46 9.49
C ALA A 133 -18.34 -8.63 8.95
N GLY A 134 -18.21 -9.85 9.51
CA GLY A 134 -18.89 -11.04 9.02
C GLY A 134 -18.40 -11.53 7.64
N ALA A 135 -17.25 -11.05 7.19
CA ALA A 135 -16.64 -11.39 5.89
C ALA A 135 -15.68 -12.59 5.98
N LEU A 136 -15.30 -13.02 7.17
CA LEU A 136 -14.41 -14.15 7.41
C LEU A 136 -15.16 -15.23 8.21
N ASN A 137 -15.34 -16.41 7.60
CA ASN A 137 -16.01 -17.52 8.28
C ASN A 137 -15.06 -18.39 9.12
N MET A 138 -13.76 -18.36 8.78
CA MET A 138 -12.73 -19.16 9.45
C MET A 138 -11.38 -18.48 9.31
N ARG A 139 -10.68 -18.33 10.42
CA ARG A 139 -9.31 -17.79 10.44
C ARG A 139 -8.33 -18.78 9.82
N VAL A 140 -7.33 -18.25 9.15
CA VAL A 140 -6.24 -19.03 8.56
C VAL A 140 -4.97 -18.79 9.38
N PRO A 141 -4.22 -19.83 9.76
CA PRO A 141 -2.93 -19.65 10.43
C PRO A 141 -1.96 -18.85 9.54
N TYR A 142 -1.25 -17.90 10.15
CA TYR A 142 -0.28 -17.04 9.45
C TYR A 142 0.72 -17.84 8.61
N HIS A 143 1.31 -18.88 9.17
CA HIS A 143 2.34 -19.71 8.51
C HIS A 143 1.83 -20.54 7.33
N ASP A 144 0.51 -20.68 7.18
CA ASP A 144 -0.08 -21.37 6.03
C ASP A 144 -0.12 -20.49 4.78
N LEU A 145 -0.20 -19.17 4.95
CA LEU A 145 -0.31 -18.21 3.86
C LEU A 145 0.94 -17.33 3.67
N VAL A 146 1.70 -17.07 4.74
CA VAL A 146 2.80 -16.10 4.71
C VAL A 146 4.15 -16.79 4.88
N THR A 147 5.10 -16.45 4.02
CA THR A 147 6.52 -16.73 4.23
C THR A 147 7.31 -15.43 4.27
N THR A 148 8.17 -15.29 5.27
CA THR A 148 9.04 -14.12 5.44
C THR A 148 10.50 -14.42 5.11
N GLU A 149 10.81 -15.61 4.59
CA GLU A 149 12.18 -16.02 4.31
C GLU A 149 12.91 -15.06 3.37
N PHE A 150 12.29 -14.72 2.24
CA PHE A 150 12.86 -13.81 1.25
C PHE A 150 12.92 -12.37 1.77
N SER A 151 11.89 -11.94 2.47
CA SER A 151 11.77 -10.59 3.03
C SER A 151 12.83 -10.33 4.12
N ARG A 152 13.04 -11.29 5.02
CA ARG A 152 14.07 -11.18 6.08
C ARG A 152 15.47 -11.12 5.48
N ARG A 153 15.74 -11.88 4.43
CA ARG A 153 17.03 -11.80 3.71
C ARG A 153 17.20 -10.43 3.04
N ALA A 154 16.16 -9.92 2.40
CA ALA A 154 16.20 -8.61 1.75
C ALA A 154 16.39 -7.46 2.75
N ALA A 155 15.70 -7.48 3.88
CA ALA A 155 15.82 -6.48 4.94
C ALA A 155 17.18 -6.52 5.65
N GLY A 156 17.79 -7.69 5.80
CA GLY A 156 19.12 -7.86 6.43
C GLY A 156 20.30 -7.56 5.50
N SER A 157 20.06 -7.27 4.23
CA SER A 157 21.11 -7.00 3.21
C SER A 157 21.39 -5.51 2.99
N GLN A 158 20.98 -4.65 3.93
CA GLN A 158 21.20 -3.18 3.89
C GLN A 158 22.49 -2.79 4.60
#